data_65a22c7304eb73cdf431716a4f999ae7
#
_entry.id   65a22c7304eb73cdf431716a4f999ae7
#
_cell.length_a   1.000
_cell.length_b   1.000
_cell.length_c   1.000
_cell.angle_alpha   90.00
_cell.angle_beta   90.00
_cell.angle_gamma   90.00
#
_symmetry.space_group_name_H-M   'P 1'
#
loop_
_entity.id
_entity.type
_entity.pdbx_description
1 polymer ?
#
loop_
_entity_poly.entity_id
_entity_poly.type
_entity_poly.pdbx_seq_one_letter_code
_entity_poly.pdbx_strand_id
1 'polypeptide(L)'
;MRTLVSLLLLFSISLTFGQKTIYKEYKSEILNDTRDLSIYLPKSYDKDSISNFPVAIVLDGHKLFDVYVGASNYYAELDHAPEQIVVGIDMKDSRNKDAGYDIISGNLDTNSKNFYRFIRDEMIPYIEATFKTSPFLTIVGESLTANYITHFLQEEYSIFNAYICLNPTLSNNINNQMESYKLQELSSEDNTFYFYLSSNPFSNTKKKDKIRNFGKTIKSLEIDNFNVVFDELTSSPSSSSSIGEGIFRAFAKVFEIFSGITKTEYNEKVKNLSPSEAISYLEIKYLDIEFLFGANI
;
A
#
# COMPACT_ATOMS: atom_id res chain seq x y z
N MET A 1 -26.64 -49.36 31.87
CA MET A 1 -26.09 -48.06 32.23
C MET A 1 -24.67 -47.83 31.63
N ARG A 2 -24.47 -48.21 30.36
CA ARG A 2 -23.14 -48.06 29.69
C ARG A 2 -23.21 -47.38 28.32
N THR A 3 -24.35 -46.80 27.96
CA THR A 3 -24.62 -46.27 26.62
C THR A 3 -24.95 -44.77 26.59
N LEU A 4 -24.81 -44.04 27.66
CA LEU A 4 -25.18 -42.62 27.74
C LEU A 4 -23.99 -41.65 27.93
N VAL A 5 -22.75 -42.14 28.02
CA VAL A 5 -21.56 -41.28 28.19
C VAL A 5 -20.88 -40.96 26.87
N SER A 6 -21.23 -41.63 25.78
CA SER A 6 -20.60 -41.45 24.46
C SER A 6 -21.22 -40.36 23.59
N LEU A 7 -22.23 -39.65 24.04
CA LEU A 7 -22.95 -38.64 23.23
C LEU A 7 -22.68 -37.20 23.67
N LEU A 8 -21.69 -36.96 24.53
CA LEU A 8 -21.32 -35.62 25.01
C LEU A 8 -19.92 -35.20 24.53
N LEU A 9 -19.39 -35.87 23.52
CA LEU A 9 -18.40 -35.26 22.62
C LEU A 9 -19.11 -34.30 21.67
N LEU A 10 -19.79 -33.37 22.29
CA LEU A 10 -20.38 -32.23 21.65
C LEU A 10 -19.32 -31.50 20.88
N PHE A 11 -19.51 -31.50 19.60
CA PHE A 11 -19.28 -30.43 18.65
C PHE A 11 -19.21 -29.07 19.35
N SER A 12 -18.08 -28.77 19.95
CA SER A 12 -17.62 -27.40 20.09
C SER A 12 -17.19 -26.96 18.70
N ILE A 13 -18.14 -26.57 17.86
CA ILE A 13 -17.89 -25.76 16.68
C ILE A 13 -17.35 -24.45 17.29
N SER A 14 -16.06 -24.40 17.49
CA SER A 14 -15.37 -23.15 17.68
C SER A 14 -15.58 -22.40 16.37
N LEU A 15 -16.46 -21.40 16.38
CA LEU A 15 -16.49 -20.38 15.35
C LEU A 15 -15.13 -19.68 15.44
N THR A 16 -14.15 -20.23 14.77
CA THR A 16 -12.87 -19.57 14.57
C THR A 16 -13.15 -18.43 13.61
N PHE A 17 -13.34 -17.23 14.15
CA PHE A 17 -13.21 -16.01 13.38
C PHE A 17 -11.74 -15.90 12.96
N GLY A 18 -11.43 -16.47 11.81
CA GLY A 18 -10.08 -16.47 11.23
C GLY A 18 -9.99 -15.37 10.17
N GLN A 19 -8.76 -15.02 9.85
CA GLN A 19 -8.44 -14.24 8.66
C GLN A 19 -9.15 -14.85 7.45
N LYS A 20 -9.80 -14.03 6.65
CA LYS A 20 -10.58 -14.48 5.51
C LYS A 20 -9.99 -13.95 4.23
N THR A 21 -9.58 -14.84 3.35
CA THR A 21 -9.25 -14.48 1.96
C THR A 21 -10.39 -14.92 1.05
N ILE A 22 -10.91 -13.99 0.27
CA ILE A 22 -11.93 -14.20 -0.74
C ILE A 22 -11.24 -14.22 -2.11
N TYR A 23 -11.44 -15.26 -2.87
CA TYR A 23 -11.01 -15.35 -4.27
C TYR A 23 -12.17 -15.02 -5.16
N LYS A 24 -11.98 -14.05 -6.06
CA LYS A 24 -13.05 -13.56 -6.92
C LYS A 24 -12.59 -13.36 -8.35
N GLU A 25 -13.27 -13.97 -9.27
CA GLU A 25 -13.20 -13.60 -10.67
C GLU A 25 -14.00 -12.29 -10.89
N TYR A 26 -13.31 -11.23 -11.28
CA TYR A 26 -13.90 -9.93 -11.55
C TYR A 26 -13.95 -9.71 -13.08
N LYS A 27 -15.17 -9.62 -13.62
CA LYS A 27 -15.37 -9.32 -15.04
C LYS A 27 -15.36 -7.82 -15.25
N SER A 28 -14.32 -7.32 -15.92
CA SER A 28 -14.18 -5.91 -16.26
C SER A 28 -14.81 -5.59 -17.61
N GLU A 29 -15.63 -4.56 -17.65
CA GLU A 29 -16.16 -4.01 -18.90
C GLU A 29 -15.11 -3.22 -19.67
N ILE A 30 -14.28 -2.44 -18.95
CA ILE A 30 -13.19 -1.63 -19.54
C ILE A 30 -12.16 -2.51 -20.23
N LEU A 31 -11.76 -3.62 -19.58
CA LEU A 31 -10.77 -4.54 -20.14
C LEU A 31 -11.40 -5.51 -21.16
N ASN A 32 -12.72 -5.67 -21.14
CA ASN A 32 -13.44 -6.75 -21.82
C ASN A 32 -12.81 -8.12 -21.56
N ASP A 33 -12.44 -8.34 -20.28
CA ASP A 33 -11.66 -9.49 -19.81
C ASP A 33 -11.93 -9.72 -18.32
N THR A 34 -11.51 -10.86 -17.78
CA THR A 34 -11.65 -11.19 -16.36
C THR A 34 -10.31 -11.01 -15.64
N ARG A 35 -10.35 -10.57 -14.38
CA ARG A 35 -9.19 -10.52 -13.48
C ARG A 35 -9.48 -11.29 -12.21
N ASP A 36 -8.54 -12.14 -11.82
CA ASP A 36 -8.60 -12.86 -10.55
C ASP A 36 -8.12 -11.95 -9.44
N LEU A 37 -9.00 -11.72 -8.47
CA LEU A 37 -8.72 -10.92 -7.27
C LEU A 37 -8.62 -11.84 -6.05
N SER A 38 -7.59 -11.62 -5.24
CA SER A 38 -7.45 -12.15 -3.89
C SER A 38 -7.74 -11.03 -2.90
N ILE A 39 -8.81 -11.13 -2.12
CA ILE A 39 -9.24 -10.08 -1.19
C ILE A 39 -9.09 -10.60 0.23
N TYR A 40 -8.13 -10.07 0.97
CA TYR A 40 -7.93 -10.36 2.39
C TYR A 40 -8.75 -9.39 3.24
N LEU A 41 -9.49 -9.94 4.20
CA LEU A 41 -10.19 -9.17 5.23
C LEU A 41 -9.49 -9.36 6.58
N PRO A 42 -9.24 -8.28 7.34
CA PRO A 42 -8.52 -8.35 8.59
C PRO A 42 -9.31 -9.06 9.69
N LYS A 43 -8.62 -9.42 10.79
CA LYS A 43 -9.20 -10.22 11.88
C LYS A 43 -10.40 -9.56 12.57
N SER A 44 -10.41 -8.24 12.65
CA SER A 44 -11.49 -7.49 13.30
C SER A 44 -12.66 -7.16 12.37
N TYR A 45 -12.55 -7.44 11.06
CA TYR A 45 -13.53 -7.04 10.05
C TYR A 45 -14.98 -7.41 10.39
N ASP A 46 -15.21 -8.65 10.85
CA ASP A 46 -16.54 -9.12 11.22
C ASP A 46 -16.91 -8.82 12.70
N LYS A 47 -15.93 -8.42 13.53
CA LYS A 47 -16.13 -8.19 14.96
C LYS A 47 -16.56 -6.77 15.27
N ASP A 48 -16.06 -5.82 14.51
CA ASP A 48 -16.35 -4.40 14.67
C ASP A 48 -17.26 -3.90 13.56
N SER A 49 -18.44 -3.41 13.95
CA SER A 49 -19.43 -2.87 13.01
C SER A 49 -19.15 -1.42 12.61
N ILE A 50 -18.28 -0.73 13.34
CA ILE A 50 -18.06 0.72 13.22
C ILE A 50 -16.78 1.01 12.45
N SER A 51 -15.73 0.19 12.61
CA SER A 51 -14.43 0.44 11.99
C SER A 51 -14.45 0.30 10.48
N ASN A 52 -13.81 1.25 9.82
CA ASN A 52 -13.42 1.20 8.41
C ASN A 52 -11.94 0.87 8.30
N PHE A 53 -11.52 0.31 7.17
CA PHE A 53 -10.17 -0.21 6.98
C PHE A 53 -9.50 0.42 5.77
N PRO A 54 -8.24 0.86 5.88
CA PRO A 54 -7.43 1.23 4.71
C PRO A 54 -7.37 0.09 3.70
N VAL A 55 -7.26 0.43 2.43
CA VAL A 55 -7.19 -0.56 1.35
C VAL A 55 -5.82 -0.54 0.69
N ALA A 56 -5.22 -1.70 0.52
CA ALA A 56 -4.01 -1.86 -0.26
C ALA A 56 -4.30 -2.62 -1.55
N ILE A 57 -4.00 -2.01 -2.69
CA ILE A 57 -4.05 -2.64 -4.01
C ILE A 57 -2.66 -3.17 -4.34
N VAL A 58 -2.53 -4.48 -4.43
CA VAL A 58 -1.25 -5.16 -4.68
C VAL A 58 -1.23 -5.70 -6.09
N LEU A 59 -0.48 -5.03 -6.96
CA LEU A 59 -0.19 -5.52 -8.30
C LEU A 59 0.76 -6.73 -8.22
N ASP A 60 0.81 -7.55 -9.29
CA ASP A 60 1.52 -8.84 -9.23
C ASP A 60 1.02 -9.73 -8.06
N GLY A 61 -0.29 -9.75 -7.81
CA GLY A 61 -0.91 -10.42 -6.67
C GLY A 61 -0.45 -11.87 -6.47
N HIS A 62 -0.25 -12.62 -7.57
CA HIS A 62 0.29 -13.98 -7.54
C HIS A 62 1.68 -14.13 -6.88
N LYS A 63 2.40 -13.02 -6.65
CA LYS A 63 3.73 -13.01 -6.00
C LYS A 63 3.74 -12.22 -4.70
N LEU A 64 3.08 -11.06 -4.68
CA LEU A 64 3.23 -10.07 -3.63
C LEU A 64 2.12 -10.12 -2.58
N PHE A 65 0.95 -10.68 -2.92
CA PHE A 65 -0.22 -10.65 -2.05
C PHE A 65 0.05 -11.25 -0.67
N ASP A 66 0.52 -12.49 -0.59
CA ASP A 66 0.75 -13.17 0.68
C ASP A 66 1.87 -12.49 1.51
N VAL A 67 2.90 -11.96 0.84
CA VAL A 67 3.99 -11.23 1.50
C VAL A 67 3.49 -9.93 2.10
N TYR A 68 2.65 -9.19 1.35
CA TYR A 68 2.05 -7.94 1.82
C TYR A 68 1.07 -8.18 2.97
N VAL A 69 0.19 -9.18 2.84
CA VAL A 69 -0.75 -9.60 3.90
C VAL A 69 0.01 -10.00 5.17
N GLY A 70 1.10 -10.76 5.03
CA GLY A 70 1.96 -11.13 6.16
C GLY A 70 2.56 -9.93 6.87
N ALA A 71 3.07 -8.94 6.12
CA ALA A 71 3.60 -7.70 6.68
C ALA A 71 2.49 -6.86 7.34
N SER A 72 1.33 -6.71 6.68
CA SER A 72 0.17 -6.00 7.22
C SER A 72 -0.26 -6.56 8.57
N ASN A 73 -0.41 -7.88 8.66
CA ASN A 73 -0.78 -8.54 9.90
C ASN A 73 0.27 -8.37 11.01
N TYR A 74 1.55 -8.47 10.65
CA TYR A 74 2.65 -8.33 11.61
C TYR A 74 2.67 -6.92 12.22
N TYR A 75 2.56 -5.89 11.40
CA TYR A 75 2.55 -4.51 11.88
C TYR A 75 1.28 -4.15 12.65
N ALA A 76 0.12 -4.67 12.23
CA ALA A 76 -1.13 -4.47 12.94
C ALA A 76 -1.13 -5.15 14.33
N GLU A 77 -0.57 -6.37 14.44
CA GLU A 77 -0.43 -7.06 15.74
C GLU A 77 0.50 -6.35 16.73
N LEU A 78 1.38 -5.48 16.24
CA LEU A 78 2.30 -4.66 17.04
C LEU A 78 1.78 -3.23 17.29
N ASP A 79 0.59 -2.91 16.85
CA ASP A 79 0.02 -1.54 16.87
C ASP A 79 0.92 -0.50 16.15
N HIS A 80 1.62 -0.94 15.09
CA HIS A 80 2.50 -0.09 14.28
C HIS A 80 1.90 0.25 12.90
N ALA A 81 0.77 -0.33 12.54
CA ALA A 81 -0.03 0.00 11.37
C ALA A 81 -1.49 -0.36 11.63
N PRO A 82 -2.45 0.25 10.93
CA PRO A 82 -3.84 -0.18 10.99
C PRO A 82 -4.02 -1.55 10.38
N GLU A 83 -5.03 -2.29 10.81
CA GLU A 83 -5.53 -3.44 10.05
C GLU A 83 -6.02 -2.97 8.67
N GLN A 84 -5.76 -3.75 7.61
CA GLN A 84 -6.03 -3.35 6.24
C GLN A 84 -6.82 -4.40 5.48
N ILE A 85 -7.67 -3.96 4.55
CA ILE A 85 -8.16 -4.79 3.46
C ILE A 85 -7.07 -4.83 2.40
N VAL A 86 -6.68 -6.03 1.94
CA VAL A 86 -5.66 -6.15 0.89
C VAL A 86 -6.29 -6.80 -0.34
N VAL A 87 -6.14 -6.16 -1.48
CA VAL A 87 -6.66 -6.63 -2.77
C VAL A 87 -5.48 -6.91 -3.70
N GLY A 88 -5.19 -8.19 -3.91
CA GLY A 88 -4.20 -8.64 -4.89
C GLY A 88 -4.84 -8.84 -6.26
N ILE A 89 -4.27 -8.24 -7.30
CA ILE A 89 -4.66 -8.47 -8.69
C ILE A 89 -3.67 -9.48 -9.27
N ASP A 90 -4.17 -10.67 -9.65
CA ASP A 90 -3.32 -11.62 -10.37
C ASP A 90 -3.01 -11.09 -11.76
N MET A 91 -1.72 -10.96 -12.04
CA MET A 91 -1.22 -10.47 -13.31
C MET A 91 -0.28 -11.46 -14.01
N LYS A 92 -0.29 -12.74 -13.57
CA LYS A 92 0.65 -13.75 -14.05
C LYS A 92 0.73 -13.81 -15.57
N ASP A 93 -0.41 -13.83 -16.23
CA ASP A 93 -0.51 -13.99 -17.69
C ASP A 93 -0.74 -12.66 -18.43
N SER A 94 -1.11 -11.60 -17.72
CA SER A 94 -1.46 -10.29 -18.31
C SER A 94 -0.47 -9.17 -18.01
N ARG A 95 0.55 -9.41 -17.21
CA ARG A 95 1.46 -8.42 -16.64
C ARG A 95 2.02 -7.40 -17.64
N ASN A 96 2.55 -7.91 -18.76
CA ASN A 96 3.13 -7.04 -19.80
C ASN A 96 2.07 -6.28 -20.59
N LYS A 97 0.88 -6.85 -20.76
CA LYS A 97 -0.28 -6.21 -21.38
C LYS A 97 -0.84 -5.10 -20.51
N ASP A 98 -1.00 -5.39 -19.21
CA ASP A 98 -1.70 -4.50 -18.27
C ASP A 98 -0.80 -3.38 -17.73
N ALA A 99 0.50 -3.63 -17.56
CA ALA A 99 1.45 -2.66 -16.99
C ALA A 99 2.57 -2.26 -17.95
N GLY A 100 2.42 -2.52 -19.27
CA GLY A 100 3.39 -2.17 -20.29
C GLY A 100 3.46 -0.65 -20.51
N TYR A 101 4.65 -0.17 -20.86
CA TYR A 101 4.92 1.21 -21.23
C TYR A 101 6.07 1.29 -22.23
N ASP A 102 6.13 2.36 -23.01
CA ASP A 102 7.28 2.63 -23.87
C ASP A 102 8.50 3.02 -23.02
N ILE A 103 9.57 2.25 -23.14
CA ILE A 103 10.76 2.40 -22.29
C ILE A 103 11.48 3.74 -22.48
N ILE A 104 11.31 4.38 -23.63
CA ILE A 104 11.96 5.65 -23.97
C ILE A 104 11.15 6.82 -23.44
N SER A 105 9.89 6.93 -23.86
CA SER A 105 9.01 8.04 -23.49
C SER A 105 8.38 7.88 -22.11
N GLY A 106 8.22 6.65 -21.63
CA GLY A 106 7.48 6.32 -20.41
C GLY A 106 5.96 6.27 -20.60
N ASN A 107 5.46 6.51 -21.80
CA ASN A 107 4.01 6.55 -22.04
C ASN A 107 3.38 5.16 -21.97
N LEU A 108 2.20 5.09 -21.36
CA LEU A 108 1.36 3.90 -21.36
C LEU A 108 0.77 3.68 -22.76
N ASP A 109 0.68 2.42 -23.18
CA ASP A 109 -0.06 2.02 -24.36
C ASP A 109 -1.58 1.95 -24.10
N THR A 110 -2.37 1.55 -25.09
CA THR A 110 -3.83 1.47 -24.95
C THR A 110 -4.26 0.46 -23.90
N ASN A 111 -3.58 -0.70 -23.80
CA ASN A 111 -3.94 -1.74 -22.83
C ASN A 111 -3.65 -1.30 -21.39
N SER A 112 -2.48 -0.74 -21.16
CA SER A 112 -2.07 -0.27 -19.84
C SER A 112 -2.87 0.98 -19.41
N LYS A 113 -3.31 1.84 -20.34
CA LYS A 113 -4.28 2.91 -20.04
C LYS A 113 -5.66 2.34 -19.66
N ASN A 114 -6.11 1.27 -20.33
CA ASN A 114 -7.35 0.61 -19.95
C ASN A 114 -7.22 -0.08 -18.59
N PHE A 115 -6.07 -0.69 -18.27
CA PHE A 115 -5.82 -1.27 -16.94
C PHE A 115 -5.79 -0.20 -15.86
N TYR A 116 -5.24 0.98 -16.14
CA TYR A 116 -5.32 2.14 -15.26
C TYR A 116 -6.78 2.52 -14.96
N ARG A 117 -7.62 2.64 -16.02
CA ARG A 117 -9.04 2.95 -15.87
C ARG A 117 -9.81 1.85 -15.14
N PHE A 118 -9.48 0.58 -15.38
CA PHE A 118 -10.05 -0.54 -14.64
C PHE A 118 -9.81 -0.41 -13.13
N ILE A 119 -8.58 -0.11 -12.72
CA ILE A 119 -8.28 0.10 -11.30
C ILE A 119 -9.07 1.27 -10.73
N ARG A 120 -9.05 2.43 -11.42
CA ARG A 120 -9.69 3.67 -10.97
C ARG A 120 -11.21 3.63 -11.01
N ASP A 121 -11.76 3.20 -12.14
CA ASP A 121 -13.17 3.42 -12.47
C ASP A 121 -14.07 2.19 -12.16
N GLU A 122 -13.48 1.00 -12.01
CA GLU A 122 -14.23 -0.23 -11.72
C GLU A 122 -13.82 -0.88 -10.40
N MET A 123 -12.52 -1.19 -10.22
CA MET A 123 -12.10 -2.01 -9.08
C MET A 123 -12.18 -1.25 -7.76
N ILE A 124 -11.63 -0.04 -7.66
CA ILE A 124 -11.71 0.77 -6.42
C ILE A 124 -13.16 1.03 -6.04
N PRO A 125 -14.04 1.55 -6.93
CA PRO A 125 -15.45 1.73 -6.60
C PRO A 125 -16.17 0.44 -6.18
N TYR A 126 -15.82 -0.70 -6.78
CA TYR A 126 -16.36 -2.00 -6.37
C TYR A 126 -15.95 -2.35 -4.93
N ILE A 127 -14.68 -2.16 -4.57
CA ILE A 127 -14.17 -2.44 -3.23
C ILE A 127 -14.82 -1.52 -2.21
N GLU A 128 -14.91 -0.23 -2.48
CA GLU A 128 -15.56 0.76 -1.61
C GLU A 128 -17.06 0.50 -1.41
N ALA A 129 -17.75 0.07 -2.46
CA ALA A 129 -19.19 -0.27 -2.38
C ALA A 129 -19.44 -1.60 -1.66
N THR A 130 -18.46 -2.50 -1.60
CA THR A 130 -18.63 -3.87 -1.09
C THR A 130 -18.13 -4.04 0.34
N PHE A 131 -17.08 -3.31 0.72
CA PHE A 131 -16.37 -3.49 1.99
C PHE A 131 -16.35 -2.20 2.82
N LYS A 132 -16.05 -2.34 4.11
CA LYS A 132 -15.90 -1.22 5.06
C LYS A 132 -14.53 -0.55 4.85
N THR A 133 -14.44 0.39 3.94
CA THR A 133 -13.19 1.05 3.57
C THR A 133 -13.04 2.41 4.22
N SER A 134 -11.82 2.77 4.63
CA SER A 134 -11.43 4.13 4.96
C SER A 134 -10.86 4.84 3.71
N PRO A 135 -10.70 6.17 3.74
CA PRO A 135 -10.17 6.91 2.58
C PRO A 135 -8.73 6.58 2.19
N PHE A 136 -7.93 5.96 3.10
CA PHE A 136 -6.52 5.71 2.85
C PHE A 136 -6.29 4.54 1.90
N LEU A 137 -5.80 4.84 0.72
CA LEU A 137 -5.50 3.86 -0.32
C LEU A 137 -3.99 3.72 -0.54
N THR A 138 -3.51 2.48 -0.59
CA THR A 138 -2.11 2.13 -0.93
C THR A 138 -2.05 1.36 -2.23
N ILE A 139 -1.06 1.64 -3.09
CA ILE A 139 -0.76 0.82 -4.26
C ILE A 139 0.67 0.29 -4.20
N VAL A 140 0.85 -0.99 -4.54
CA VAL A 140 2.13 -1.70 -4.43
C VAL A 140 2.47 -2.37 -5.75
N GLY A 141 3.72 -2.26 -6.18
CA GLY A 141 4.21 -2.95 -7.36
C GLY A 141 5.71 -3.26 -7.29
N GLU A 142 6.15 -4.23 -8.11
CA GLU A 142 7.54 -4.67 -8.23
C GLU A 142 8.00 -4.58 -9.68
N SER A 143 9.20 -4.07 -9.91
CA SER A 143 9.85 -4.02 -11.22
C SER A 143 9.02 -3.27 -12.28
N LEU A 144 8.34 -3.96 -13.20
CA LEU A 144 7.48 -3.37 -14.23
C LEU A 144 6.30 -2.63 -13.60
N THR A 145 5.59 -3.30 -12.71
CA THR A 145 4.41 -2.72 -12.04
C THR A 145 4.79 -1.58 -11.09
N ALA A 146 6.02 -1.59 -10.51
CA ALA A 146 6.52 -0.47 -9.71
C ALA A 146 6.75 0.81 -10.53
N ASN A 147 7.15 0.70 -11.81
CA ASN A 147 7.15 1.87 -12.70
C ASN A 147 5.72 2.26 -13.11
N TYR A 148 4.88 1.26 -13.39
CA TYR A 148 3.51 1.50 -13.80
C TYR A 148 2.73 2.33 -12.76
N ILE A 149 2.85 2.02 -11.47
CA ILE A 149 2.12 2.76 -10.43
C ILE A 149 2.51 4.24 -10.33
N THR A 150 3.69 4.65 -10.83
CA THR A 150 4.06 6.07 -10.86
C THR A 150 3.15 6.92 -11.76
N HIS A 151 2.42 6.29 -12.68
CA HIS A 151 1.48 7.01 -13.54
C HIS A 151 0.27 7.54 -12.78
N PHE A 152 -0.10 6.93 -11.65
CA PHE A 152 -1.18 7.45 -10.79
C PHE A 152 -0.81 8.77 -10.09
N LEU A 153 0.48 9.09 -9.98
CA LEU A 153 0.98 10.39 -9.49
C LEU A 153 0.91 11.50 -10.55
N GLN A 154 0.61 11.18 -11.80
CA GLN A 154 0.58 12.15 -12.90
C GLN A 154 -0.83 12.62 -13.24
N GLU A 155 -1.83 12.16 -12.52
CA GLU A 155 -3.23 12.58 -12.68
C GLU A 155 -3.51 13.89 -11.94
N GLU A 156 -4.59 14.55 -12.29
CA GLU A 156 -5.02 15.81 -11.70
C GLU A 156 -5.31 15.69 -10.20
N TYR A 157 -5.85 14.54 -9.79
CA TYR A 157 -6.10 14.21 -8.38
C TYR A 157 -5.48 12.88 -8.05
N SER A 158 -4.76 12.81 -6.93
CA SER A 158 -4.16 11.57 -6.49
C SER A 158 -5.22 10.61 -5.95
N ILE A 159 -5.25 9.38 -6.48
CA ILE A 159 -6.17 8.34 -6.03
C ILE A 159 -5.62 7.63 -4.78
N PHE A 160 -4.32 7.50 -4.69
CA PHE A 160 -3.64 6.78 -3.62
C PHE A 160 -2.91 7.71 -2.67
N ASN A 161 -2.95 7.40 -1.39
CA ASN A 161 -2.16 8.09 -0.37
C ASN A 161 -0.74 7.53 -0.27
N ALA A 162 -0.54 6.23 -0.60
CA ALA A 162 0.76 5.60 -0.52
C ALA A 162 1.11 4.80 -1.78
N TYR A 163 2.35 4.98 -2.25
CA TYR A 163 2.93 4.33 -3.41
C TYR A 163 4.16 3.54 -2.98
N ILE A 164 4.11 2.21 -3.10
CA ILE A 164 5.23 1.33 -2.73
C ILE A 164 5.86 0.74 -3.99
N CYS A 165 6.97 1.35 -4.42
CA CYS A 165 7.70 1.03 -5.64
C CYS A 165 8.91 0.17 -5.34
N LEU A 166 8.78 -1.16 -5.49
CA LEU A 166 9.84 -2.12 -5.20
C LEU A 166 10.71 -2.37 -6.44
N ASN A 167 11.97 -1.93 -6.38
CA ASN A 167 12.98 -2.18 -7.43
C ASN A 167 12.49 -1.90 -8.86
N PRO A 168 11.93 -0.72 -9.17
CA PRO A 168 11.27 -0.45 -10.43
C PRO A 168 12.18 -0.60 -11.65
N THR A 169 11.59 -1.02 -12.77
CA THR A 169 12.21 -0.91 -14.09
C THR A 169 11.74 0.41 -14.70
N LEU A 170 12.46 1.49 -14.41
CA LEU A 170 12.05 2.84 -14.76
C LEU A 170 12.14 3.13 -16.27
N SER A 171 11.22 3.93 -16.81
CA SER A 171 11.33 4.49 -18.17
C SER A 171 12.51 5.46 -18.28
N ASN A 172 12.98 5.73 -19.49
CA ASN A 172 14.08 6.69 -19.66
C ASN A 172 13.65 8.13 -19.36
N ASN A 173 12.38 8.43 -19.47
CA ASN A 173 11.83 9.76 -19.28
C ASN A 173 11.21 9.99 -17.89
N ILE A 174 11.39 9.06 -16.95
CA ILE A 174 10.69 9.10 -15.66
C ILE A 174 10.93 10.39 -14.87
N ASN A 175 12.15 10.93 -14.88
CA ASN A 175 12.46 12.17 -14.17
C ASN A 175 11.63 13.34 -14.71
N ASN A 176 11.60 13.52 -16.03
CA ASN A 176 10.81 14.60 -16.64
C ASN A 176 9.31 14.43 -16.40
N GLN A 177 8.83 13.18 -16.31
CA GLN A 177 7.43 12.92 -16.00
C GLN A 177 7.08 13.33 -14.56
N MET A 178 8.02 13.18 -13.63
CA MET A 178 7.84 13.51 -12.21
C MET A 178 8.14 14.99 -11.87
N GLU A 179 8.90 15.70 -12.69
CA GLU A 179 9.11 17.14 -12.58
C GLU A 179 7.91 17.95 -13.11
N SER A 180 6.86 17.28 -13.59
CA SER A 180 5.68 17.95 -14.09
C SER A 180 4.96 18.72 -12.97
N TYR A 181 4.33 19.84 -13.34
CA TYR A 181 3.59 20.70 -12.41
C TYR A 181 2.47 19.95 -11.65
N LYS A 182 1.98 18.83 -12.18
CA LYS A 182 0.96 17.98 -11.57
C LYS A 182 1.37 17.41 -10.21
N LEU A 183 2.65 17.06 -10.03
CA LEU A 183 3.13 16.66 -8.70
C LEU A 183 3.15 17.83 -7.72
N GLN A 184 3.34 19.05 -8.21
CA GLN A 184 3.27 20.25 -7.35
C GLN A 184 1.83 20.54 -6.90
N GLU A 185 0.82 20.09 -7.63
CA GLU A 185 -0.59 20.22 -7.24
C GLU A 185 -0.94 19.36 -6.02
N LEU A 186 -0.18 18.27 -5.73
CA LEU A 186 -0.31 17.51 -4.48
C LEU A 186 -0.14 18.39 -3.24
N SER A 187 0.65 19.45 -3.32
CA SER A 187 0.84 20.39 -2.20
C SER A 187 -0.42 21.19 -1.85
N SER A 188 -1.38 21.26 -2.76
CA SER A 188 -2.66 21.95 -2.55
C SER A 188 -3.73 21.05 -1.93
N GLU A 189 -3.47 19.74 -1.82
CA GLU A 189 -4.38 18.80 -1.19
C GLU A 189 -4.13 18.75 0.33
N ASP A 190 -5.19 18.64 1.12
CA ASP A 190 -5.10 18.50 2.58
C ASP A 190 -4.60 17.12 3.03
N ASN A 191 -4.35 16.21 2.08
CA ASN A 191 -3.93 14.84 2.33
C ASN A 191 -2.40 14.70 2.38
N THR A 192 -1.91 13.79 3.20
CA THR A 192 -0.49 13.39 3.22
C THR A 192 -0.27 12.21 2.28
N PHE A 193 0.76 12.32 1.46
CA PHE A 193 1.16 11.30 0.50
C PHE A 193 2.50 10.67 0.86
N TYR A 194 2.63 9.39 0.57
CA TYR A 194 3.84 8.60 0.85
C TYR A 194 4.34 7.94 -0.42
N PHE A 195 5.61 8.13 -0.72
CA PHE A 195 6.28 7.46 -1.83
C PHE A 195 7.50 6.70 -1.33
N TYR A 196 7.35 5.37 -1.25
CA TYR A 196 8.45 4.48 -0.89
C TYR A 196 9.07 3.89 -2.14
N LEU A 197 10.39 4.03 -2.28
CA LEU A 197 11.18 3.51 -3.39
C LEU A 197 12.30 2.64 -2.83
N SER A 198 12.47 1.43 -3.38
CA SER A 198 13.63 0.61 -3.03
C SER A 198 14.40 0.14 -4.26
N SER A 199 15.72 -0.09 -4.08
CA SER A 199 16.56 -0.78 -5.06
C SER A 199 16.98 -2.14 -4.55
N ASN A 200 17.21 -3.07 -5.47
CA ASN A 200 17.62 -4.45 -5.17
C ASN A 200 19.15 -4.60 -5.35
N PRO A 201 19.89 -5.21 -4.39
CA PRO A 201 21.33 -5.36 -4.48
C PRO A 201 21.79 -6.21 -5.69
N PHE A 202 20.91 -7.10 -6.19
CA PHE A 202 21.17 -7.99 -7.33
C PHE A 202 20.86 -7.32 -8.70
N SER A 203 20.33 -6.12 -8.71
CA SER A 203 20.16 -5.36 -9.94
C SER A 203 21.53 -4.92 -10.47
N ASN A 204 21.66 -4.83 -11.81
CA ASN A 204 22.87 -4.27 -12.40
C ASN A 204 23.05 -2.79 -12.02
N THR A 205 24.31 -2.32 -12.12
CA THR A 205 24.68 -0.94 -11.72
C THR A 205 23.82 0.11 -12.41
N LYS A 206 23.60 -0.02 -13.73
CA LYS A 206 22.80 0.94 -14.49
C LYS A 206 21.38 1.08 -13.95
N LYS A 207 20.72 -0.05 -13.57
CA LYS A 207 19.39 -0.03 -12.98
C LYS A 207 19.41 0.62 -11.60
N LYS A 208 20.39 0.26 -10.75
CA LYS A 208 20.53 0.86 -9.40
C LYS A 208 20.76 2.37 -9.47
N ASP A 209 21.65 2.81 -10.34
CA ASP A 209 21.96 4.24 -10.52
C ASP A 209 20.72 5.02 -11.02
N LYS A 210 19.94 4.43 -11.92
CA LYS A 210 18.71 5.03 -12.40
C LYS A 210 17.66 5.18 -11.28
N ILE A 211 17.48 4.15 -10.45
CA ILE A 211 16.57 4.20 -9.30
C ILE A 211 17.05 5.25 -8.29
N ARG A 212 18.36 5.28 -7.99
CA ARG A 212 18.96 6.27 -7.08
C ARG A 212 18.76 7.70 -7.57
N ASN A 213 19.00 7.94 -8.87
CA ASN A 213 18.80 9.26 -9.45
C ASN A 213 17.33 9.69 -9.41
N PHE A 214 16.42 8.77 -9.73
CA PHE A 214 14.98 8.99 -9.64
C PHE A 214 14.54 9.35 -8.20
N GLY A 215 15.01 8.59 -7.19
CA GLY A 215 14.73 8.90 -5.78
C GLY A 215 15.23 10.27 -5.35
N LYS A 216 16.42 10.70 -5.85
CA LYS A 216 16.94 12.05 -5.62
C LYS A 216 16.07 13.12 -6.28
N THR A 217 15.67 12.90 -7.53
CA THR A 217 14.81 13.84 -8.28
C THR A 217 13.48 14.06 -7.54
N ILE A 218 12.77 13.00 -7.17
CA ILE A 218 11.49 13.16 -6.46
C ILE A 218 11.68 13.86 -5.11
N LYS A 219 12.72 13.49 -4.36
CA LYS A 219 12.99 14.11 -3.06
C LYS A 219 13.35 15.60 -3.19
N SER A 220 14.00 16.00 -4.28
CA SER A 220 14.35 17.40 -4.53
C SER A 220 13.18 18.30 -4.92
N LEU A 221 11.98 17.74 -5.14
CA LEU A 221 10.77 18.54 -5.38
C LEU A 221 10.29 19.28 -4.13
N GLU A 222 10.68 18.82 -2.92
CA GLU A 222 10.40 19.45 -1.63
C GLU A 222 8.91 19.80 -1.44
N ILE A 223 8.01 18.85 -1.77
CA ILE A 223 6.56 19.02 -1.62
C ILE A 223 6.20 18.68 -0.17
N ASP A 224 5.64 19.62 0.58
CA ASP A 224 5.44 19.56 2.03
C ASP A 224 4.63 18.34 2.50
N ASN A 225 3.57 17.98 1.78
CA ASN A 225 2.70 16.85 2.12
C ASN A 225 3.08 15.53 1.40
N PHE A 226 4.25 15.46 0.72
CA PHE A 226 4.71 14.31 -0.03
C PHE A 226 5.97 13.69 0.58
N ASN A 227 5.79 12.67 1.39
CA ASN A 227 6.88 11.98 2.10
C ASN A 227 7.59 10.98 1.20
N VAL A 228 8.79 11.30 0.76
CA VAL A 228 9.60 10.46 -0.13
C VAL A 228 10.68 9.72 0.65
N VAL A 229 10.66 8.40 0.58
CA VAL A 229 11.69 7.51 1.16
C VAL A 229 12.33 6.68 0.06
N PHE A 230 13.66 6.71 0.01
CA PHE A 230 14.44 5.82 -0.87
C PHE A 230 15.37 4.95 -0.04
N ASP A 231 15.22 3.64 -0.18
CA ASP A 231 16.06 2.62 0.46
C ASP A 231 16.90 1.87 -0.57
N GLU A 232 18.20 1.95 -0.46
CA GLU A 232 19.12 1.07 -1.19
C GLU A 232 19.36 -0.19 -0.36
N LEU A 233 18.69 -1.28 -0.74
CA LEU A 233 18.79 -2.55 -0.02
C LEU A 233 20.11 -3.25 -0.40
N THR A 234 21.13 -3.12 0.43
CA THR A 234 22.49 -3.61 0.14
C THR A 234 22.80 -4.95 0.78
N SER A 235 22.07 -5.35 1.80
CA SER A 235 22.38 -6.51 2.65
C SER A 235 21.44 -7.70 2.46
N SER A 236 20.43 -7.60 1.60
CA SER A 236 19.49 -8.68 1.35
C SER A 236 20.21 -9.92 0.75
N PRO A 237 19.94 -11.13 1.23
CA PRO A 237 20.66 -12.33 0.76
C PRO A 237 20.19 -12.82 -0.62
N SER A 238 19.06 -12.37 -1.12
CA SER A 238 18.51 -12.68 -2.44
C SER A 238 17.62 -11.59 -3.00
N SER A 239 17.32 -11.64 -4.29
CA SER A 239 16.36 -10.73 -4.93
C SER A 239 14.97 -10.82 -4.31
N SER A 240 14.52 -12.05 -4.03
CA SER A 240 13.20 -12.26 -3.38
C SER A 240 13.18 -11.75 -1.95
N SER A 241 14.27 -11.92 -1.18
CA SER A 241 14.39 -11.37 0.18
C SER A 241 14.35 -9.86 0.19
N SER A 242 14.94 -9.19 -0.82
CA SER A 242 14.91 -7.73 -0.91
C SER A 242 13.50 -7.18 -1.15
N ILE A 243 12.64 -7.94 -1.81
CA ILE A 243 11.23 -7.55 -2.00
C ILE A 243 10.50 -7.58 -0.65
N GLY A 244 10.63 -8.68 0.10
CA GLY A 244 10.07 -8.78 1.45
C GLY A 244 10.60 -7.69 2.38
N GLU A 245 11.93 -7.50 2.43
CA GLU A 245 12.56 -6.43 3.21
C GLU A 245 12.02 -5.04 2.82
N GLY A 246 11.87 -4.78 1.52
CA GLY A 246 11.30 -3.52 1.02
C GLY A 246 9.87 -3.27 1.47
N ILE A 247 9.01 -4.32 1.48
CA ILE A 247 7.65 -4.22 1.99
C ILE A 247 7.65 -3.88 3.49
N PHE A 248 8.42 -4.58 4.31
CA PHE A 248 8.50 -4.30 5.74
C PHE A 248 9.04 -2.89 6.04
N ARG A 249 10.03 -2.42 5.31
CA ARG A 249 10.55 -1.05 5.45
C ARG A 249 9.53 0.00 5.00
N ALA A 250 8.76 -0.29 3.93
CA ALA A 250 7.67 0.58 3.49
C ALA A 250 6.61 0.74 4.58
N PHE A 251 6.19 -0.35 5.24
CA PHE A 251 5.26 -0.28 6.37
C PHE A 251 5.75 0.63 7.48
N ALA A 252 7.02 0.49 7.89
CA ALA A 252 7.62 1.32 8.93
C ALA A 252 7.63 2.82 8.59
N LYS A 253 7.50 3.19 7.31
CA LYS A 253 7.51 4.58 6.86
C LYS A 253 6.14 5.14 6.51
N VAL A 254 5.32 4.35 5.81
CA VAL A 254 3.97 4.75 5.42
C VAL A 254 3.06 4.90 6.64
N PHE A 255 3.22 4.01 7.63
CA PHE A 255 2.38 3.99 8.83
C PHE A 255 3.09 4.52 10.09
N GLU A 256 4.19 5.26 9.93
CA GLU A 256 4.96 5.80 11.07
C GLU A 256 4.09 6.63 12.03
N ILE A 257 3.12 7.39 11.50
CA ILE A 257 2.20 8.20 12.30
C ILE A 257 1.25 7.35 13.16
N PHE A 258 0.92 6.13 12.70
CA PHE A 258 -0.02 5.23 13.40
C PHE A 258 0.56 4.70 14.71
N SER A 259 1.87 4.58 14.80
CA SER A 259 2.53 4.15 16.04
C SER A 259 2.24 5.11 17.18
N GLY A 260 2.08 4.58 18.39
CA GLY A 260 2.00 5.39 19.61
C GLY A 260 3.18 6.35 19.75
N ILE A 261 3.14 7.25 20.73
CA ILE A 261 4.21 8.23 20.97
C ILE A 261 5.55 7.51 21.22
N THR A 262 6.47 7.66 20.28
CA THR A 262 7.81 7.13 20.41
C THR A 262 8.63 7.95 21.42
N LYS A 263 9.71 7.35 21.95
CA LYS A 263 10.64 8.07 22.85
C LYS A 263 11.26 9.29 22.16
N THR A 264 11.55 9.20 20.86
CA THR A 264 12.09 10.30 20.06
C THR A 264 11.06 11.42 19.95
N GLU A 265 9.85 11.10 19.50
CA GLU A 265 8.74 12.04 19.38
C GLU A 265 8.41 12.72 20.71
N TYR A 266 8.36 11.95 21.79
CA TYR A 266 8.17 12.52 23.14
C TYR A 266 9.25 13.54 23.48
N ASN A 267 10.53 13.21 23.27
CA ASN A 267 11.63 14.09 23.63
C ASN A 267 11.67 15.37 22.79
N GLU A 268 11.33 15.28 21.50
CA GLU A 268 11.41 16.39 20.54
C GLU A 268 10.16 17.28 20.56
N LYS A 269 8.97 16.68 20.70
CA LYS A 269 7.71 17.39 20.49
C LYS A 269 6.83 17.54 21.72
N VAL A 270 6.95 16.67 22.73
CA VAL A 270 6.01 16.62 23.86
C VAL A 270 6.64 17.06 25.18
N LYS A 271 7.87 16.64 25.44
CA LYS A 271 8.54 16.79 26.75
C LYS A 271 8.55 18.21 27.32
N ASN A 272 8.66 19.22 26.47
CA ASN A 272 8.79 20.62 26.86
C ASN A 272 7.47 21.40 26.80
N LEU A 273 6.36 20.74 26.43
CA LEU A 273 5.02 21.33 26.41
C LEU A 273 4.44 21.43 27.83
N SER A 274 3.57 22.40 28.04
CA SER A 274 2.69 22.41 29.21
C SER A 274 1.71 21.23 29.13
N PRO A 275 1.10 20.80 30.26
CA PRO A 275 0.12 19.70 30.26
C PRO A 275 -1.02 19.88 29.27
N SER A 276 -1.54 21.11 29.10
CA SER A 276 -2.63 21.41 28.16
C SER A 276 -2.16 21.29 26.70
N GLU A 277 -0.97 21.81 26.38
CA GLU A 277 -0.39 21.70 25.03
C GLU A 277 -0.06 20.25 24.67
N ALA A 278 0.43 19.46 25.64
CA ALA A 278 0.71 18.04 25.44
C ALA A 278 -0.60 17.24 25.15
N ILE A 279 -1.68 17.55 25.89
CA ILE A 279 -3.00 16.95 25.63
C ILE A 279 -3.47 17.33 24.21
N SER A 280 -3.43 18.60 23.85
CA SER A 280 -3.84 19.04 22.51
C SER A 280 -3.01 18.41 21.39
N TYR A 281 -1.70 18.24 21.61
CA TYR A 281 -0.83 17.54 20.65
C TYR A 281 -1.27 16.08 20.44
N LEU A 282 -1.58 15.39 21.51
CA LEU A 282 -2.05 14.00 21.46
C LEU A 282 -3.44 13.89 20.80
N GLU A 283 -4.36 14.77 21.18
CA GLU A 283 -5.71 14.82 20.57
C GLU A 283 -5.62 15.00 19.05
N ILE A 284 -4.82 15.97 18.58
CA ILE A 284 -4.63 16.19 17.14
C ILE A 284 -4.03 14.95 16.48
N LYS A 285 -2.96 14.37 17.05
CA LYS A 285 -2.33 13.17 16.48
C LYS A 285 -3.33 12.02 16.32
N TYR A 286 -4.14 11.74 17.35
CA TYR A 286 -5.09 10.63 17.30
C TYR A 286 -6.29 10.93 16.39
N LEU A 287 -6.74 12.17 16.31
CA LEU A 287 -7.75 12.58 15.33
C LEU A 287 -7.26 12.41 13.88
N ASP A 288 -5.99 12.75 13.61
CA ASP A 288 -5.38 12.54 12.29
C ASP A 288 -5.31 11.05 11.94
N ILE A 289 -4.96 10.20 12.91
CA ILE A 289 -4.93 8.73 12.72
C ILE A 289 -6.34 8.19 12.46
N GLU A 290 -7.33 8.61 13.24
CA GLU A 290 -8.73 8.21 13.06
C GLU A 290 -9.25 8.65 11.69
N PHE A 291 -9.00 9.89 11.31
CA PHE A 291 -9.42 10.43 10.01
C PHE A 291 -8.77 9.71 8.84
N LEU A 292 -7.43 9.51 8.87
CA LEU A 292 -6.69 8.91 7.76
C LEU A 292 -6.99 7.42 7.62
N PHE A 293 -7.07 6.70 8.71
CA PHE A 293 -7.11 5.24 8.67
C PHE A 293 -8.46 4.64 9.06
N GLY A 294 -9.41 5.44 9.51
CA GLY A 294 -10.73 4.97 9.93
C GLY A 294 -10.69 4.11 11.21
N ALA A 295 -9.58 4.16 11.95
CA ALA A 295 -9.40 3.39 13.16
C ALA A 295 -10.11 4.09 14.34
N ASN A 296 -10.95 3.37 15.08
CA ASN A 296 -11.40 3.79 16.41
C ASN A 296 -10.25 3.52 17.39
N ILE A 297 -9.58 4.55 17.90
CA ILE A 297 -8.47 4.44 18.84
C ILE A 297 -8.92 4.85 20.24
#